data_097a06c0727c4ee74f37f86187f50693
#
_entry.id   097a06c0727c4ee74f37f86187f50693
#
_cell.length_a   1.000
_cell.length_b   1.000
_cell.length_c   1.000
_cell.angle_alpha   90.00
_cell.angle_beta   90.00
_cell.angle_gamma   90.00
#
_symmetry.space_group_name_H-M   'P 1'
#
loop_
_entity.id
_entity.type
_entity.pdbx_description
1 polymer ?
#
loop_
_entity_poly.entity_id
_entity_poly.type
_entity_poly.pdbx_seq_one_letter_code
_entity_poly.pdbx_strand_id
1 'polypeptide(L)'
;MKKNKTHLIIIVLLLFSNAFTIFLLTRSKDHKHPPYISDKIGLEGSKLEKAHQLEDAHFAKMKTISDQIQKKQSSLFSAISNTQEKQDTLLTEINRLEMDRNKLVINHFRAIYKICDSEEKTKLTKEINEHFSKPHRPRR
;
A
#
# COMPACT_ATOMS: atom_id res chain seq x y z
N MET A 1 27.88 -34.40 34.57
CA MET A 1 27.96 -32.98 34.16
C MET A 1 28.04 -32.71 32.63
N LYS A 2 28.50 -33.63 31.76
CA LYS A 2 28.58 -33.44 30.32
C LYS A 2 27.20 -33.46 29.61
N LYS A 3 26.26 -34.35 29.99
CA LYS A 3 24.92 -34.48 29.36
C LYS A 3 24.09 -33.21 29.40
N ASN A 4 24.11 -32.44 30.49
CA ASN A 4 23.28 -31.22 30.60
C ASN A 4 23.79 -30.09 29.68
N LYS A 5 25.10 -30.03 29.42
CA LYS A 5 25.68 -29.03 28.48
C LYS A 5 25.24 -29.31 27.03
N THR A 6 25.17 -30.59 26.63
CA THR A 6 24.73 -30.99 25.29
C THR A 6 23.25 -30.67 25.07
N HIS A 7 22.37 -30.92 26.06
CA HIS A 7 20.95 -30.57 25.98
C HIS A 7 20.77 -29.04 25.91
N LEU A 8 21.54 -28.27 26.68
CA LEU A 8 21.46 -26.82 26.63
C LEU A 8 21.84 -26.28 25.26
N ILE A 9 22.90 -26.82 24.64
CA ILE A 9 23.31 -26.42 23.26
C ILE A 9 22.23 -26.73 22.25
N ILE A 10 21.60 -27.90 22.34
CA ILE A 10 20.51 -28.27 21.43
C ILE A 10 19.30 -27.33 21.58
N ILE A 11 18.92 -26.98 22.79
CA ILE A 11 17.81 -26.05 23.04
C ILE A 11 18.12 -24.66 22.47
N VAL A 12 19.34 -24.14 22.66
CA VAL A 12 19.76 -22.85 22.12
C VAL A 12 19.74 -22.86 20.60
N LEU A 13 20.23 -23.93 19.95
CA LEU A 13 20.18 -24.08 18.50
C LEU A 13 18.75 -24.11 17.95
N LEU A 14 17.83 -24.81 18.63
CA LEU A 14 16.41 -24.86 18.25
C LEU A 14 15.73 -23.49 18.40
N LEU A 15 16.03 -22.75 19.44
CA LEU A 15 15.51 -21.39 19.64
C LEU A 15 16.03 -20.43 18.55
N PHE A 16 17.31 -20.51 18.20
CA PHE A 16 17.88 -19.72 17.11
C PHE A 16 17.28 -20.08 15.76
N SER A 17 17.10 -21.36 15.47
CA SER A 17 16.45 -21.84 14.24
C SER A 17 15.02 -21.32 14.11
N ASN A 18 14.23 -21.40 15.19
CA ASN A 18 12.85 -20.89 15.20
C ASN A 18 12.81 -19.36 15.06
N ALA A 19 13.65 -18.62 15.78
CA ALA A 19 13.76 -17.17 15.66
C ALA A 19 14.16 -16.74 14.24
N PHE A 20 15.10 -17.45 13.63
CA PHE A 20 15.55 -17.20 12.26
C PHE A 20 14.43 -17.49 11.22
N THR A 21 13.68 -18.57 11.42
CA THR A 21 12.52 -18.90 10.56
C THR A 21 11.43 -17.83 10.67
N ILE A 22 11.10 -17.38 11.89
CA ILE A 22 10.16 -16.28 12.11
C ILE A 22 10.66 -15.00 11.46
N PHE A 23 11.95 -14.68 11.60
CA PHE A 23 12.58 -13.50 10.96
C PHE A 23 12.48 -13.56 9.44
N LEU A 24 12.74 -14.73 8.81
CA LEU A 24 12.58 -14.91 7.37
C LEU A 24 11.12 -14.77 6.93
N LEU A 25 10.17 -15.34 7.67
CA LEU A 25 8.74 -15.26 7.37
C LEU A 25 8.18 -13.84 7.55
N THR A 26 8.71 -13.07 8.49
CA THR A 26 8.30 -11.68 8.69
C THR A 26 8.96 -10.73 7.69
N ARG A 27 10.18 -11.04 7.24
CA ARG A 27 10.90 -10.26 6.23
C ARG A 27 10.34 -10.47 4.82
N SER A 28 9.76 -11.63 4.54
CA SER A 28 9.17 -11.96 3.23
C SER A 28 7.72 -11.48 3.06
N LYS A 29 7.18 -10.66 3.95
CA LYS A 29 6.03 -9.82 3.62
C LYS A 29 6.49 -8.64 2.75
N ASP A 30 7.11 -8.96 1.63
CA ASP A 30 7.10 -8.07 0.48
C ASP A 30 5.62 -7.78 0.23
N HIS A 31 5.18 -6.59 0.61
CA HIS A 31 3.94 -6.05 0.09
C HIS A 31 4.17 -6.01 -1.42
N LYS A 32 3.72 -7.07 -2.13
CA LYS A 32 3.70 -7.07 -3.57
C LYS A 32 2.93 -5.83 -3.97
N HIS A 33 3.65 -4.81 -4.36
CA HIS A 33 3.05 -3.64 -4.98
C HIS A 33 2.14 -4.14 -6.10
N PRO A 34 0.97 -3.56 -6.29
CA PRO A 34 0.22 -3.85 -7.50
C PRO A 34 1.15 -3.64 -8.69
N PRO A 35 0.99 -4.41 -9.78
CA PRO A 35 1.84 -4.26 -10.95
C PRO A 35 1.83 -2.81 -11.40
N TYR A 36 3.00 -2.26 -11.68
CA TYR A 36 3.17 -0.89 -12.13
C TYR A 36 2.38 -0.67 -13.41
N ILE A 37 1.70 0.46 -13.51
CA ILE A 37 0.95 0.82 -14.72
C ILE A 37 1.90 1.14 -15.87
N SER A 38 3.09 1.66 -15.54
CA SER A 38 4.16 1.93 -16.49
C SER A 38 4.61 0.68 -17.27
N ASP A 39 4.68 -0.48 -16.60
CA ASP A 39 4.98 -1.75 -17.25
C ASP A 39 3.86 -2.18 -18.21
N LYS A 40 2.61 -1.99 -17.79
CA LYS A 40 1.45 -2.37 -18.61
C LYS A 40 1.29 -1.56 -19.89
N ILE A 41 1.66 -0.30 -19.85
CA ILE A 41 1.59 0.58 -21.02
C ILE A 41 2.85 0.50 -21.91
N GLY A 42 3.87 -0.26 -21.45
CA GLY A 42 5.08 -0.53 -22.22
C GLY A 42 6.05 0.63 -22.24
N LEU A 43 6.20 1.37 -21.11
CA LEU A 43 7.28 2.35 -20.99
C LEU A 43 8.63 1.65 -20.96
N GLU A 44 9.65 2.27 -21.57
CA GLU A 44 11.01 1.72 -21.66
C GLU A 44 12.08 2.76 -21.29
N GLY A 45 13.27 2.26 -20.98
CA GLY A 45 14.45 3.09 -20.71
C GLY A 45 14.26 4.09 -19.58
N SER A 46 14.73 5.31 -19.79
CA SER A 46 14.67 6.38 -18.77
C SER A 46 13.26 6.81 -18.39
N LYS A 47 12.28 6.65 -19.30
CA LYS A 47 10.87 6.91 -19.01
C LYS A 47 10.33 5.91 -17.99
N LEU A 48 10.65 4.62 -18.15
CA LEU A 48 10.24 3.56 -17.23
C LEU A 48 10.83 3.78 -15.83
N GLU A 49 12.12 4.07 -15.74
CA GLU A 49 12.78 4.34 -14.47
C GLU A 49 12.13 5.52 -13.73
N LYS A 50 11.87 6.61 -14.45
CA LYS A 50 11.19 7.78 -13.89
C LYS A 50 9.75 7.46 -13.47
N ALA A 51 9.04 6.64 -14.25
CA ALA A 51 7.69 6.19 -13.89
C ALA A 51 7.70 5.35 -12.61
N HIS A 52 8.61 4.39 -12.48
CA HIS A 52 8.74 3.58 -11.25
C HIS A 52 9.00 4.45 -10.01
N GLN A 53 9.86 5.46 -10.11
CA GLN A 53 10.08 6.39 -8.99
C GLN A 53 8.80 7.15 -8.60
N LEU A 54 7.98 7.57 -9.58
CA LEU A 54 6.70 8.23 -9.34
C LEU A 54 5.68 7.27 -8.72
N GLU A 55 5.65 6.01 -9.15
CA GLU A 55 4.76 4.96 -8.64
C GLU A 55 5.13 4.57 -7.22
N ASP A 56 6.41 4.37 -6.91
CA ASP A 56 6.90 4.09 -5.56
C ASP A 56 6.54 5.22 -4.57
N ALA A 57 6.80 6.45 -4.97
CA ALA A 57 6.44 7.63 -4.18
C ALA A 57 4.92 7.74 -3.96
N HIS A 58 4.13 7.37 -4.97
CA HIS A 58 2.68 7.32 -4.89
C HIS A 58 2.22 6.24 -3.90
N PHE A 59 2.72 5.01 -4.03
CA PHE A 59 2.35 3.90 -3.14
C PHE A 59 2.70 4.19 -1.68
N ALA A 60 3.86 4.78 -1.41
CA ALA A 60 4.25 5.18 -0.06
C ALA A 60 3.27 6.19 0.55
N LYS A 61 2.89 7.22 -0.22
CA LYS A 61 1.90 8.22 0.21
C LYS A 61 0.50 7.64 0.37
N MET A 62 0.08 6.76 -0.55
CA MET A 62 -1.20 6.06 -0.48
C MET A 62 -1.31 5.20 0.77
N LYS A 63 -0.24 4.48 1.12
CA LYS A 63 -0.18 3.71 2.35
C LYS A 63 -0.38 4.60 3.57
N THR A 64 0.37 5.69 3.67
CA THR A 64 0.28 6.63 4.80
C THR A 64 -1.15 7.17 4.97
N ILE A 65 -1.77 7.61 3.88
CA ILE A 65 -3.14 8.17 3.93
C ILE A 65 -4.17 7.10 4.29
N SER A 66 -4.01 5.87 3.76
CA SER A 66 -4.89 4.74 4.07
C SER A 66 -4.79 4.33 5.54
N ASP A 67 -3.59 4.31 6.11
CA ASP A 67 -3.37 4.02 7.53
C ASP A 67 -4.04 5.09 8.42
N GLN A 68 -3.98 6.37 8.01
CA GLN A 68 -4.66 7.47 8.72
C GLN A 68 -6.19 7.32 8.66
N ILE A 69 -6.75 7.03 7.49
CA ILE A 69 -8.19 6.80 7.31
C ILE A 69 -8.64 5.64 8.21
N GLN A 70 -7.94 4.51 8.16
CA GLN A 70 -8.26 3.34 8.97
C GLN A 70 -8.24 3.65 10.47
N LYS A 71 -7.24 4.42 10.93
CA LYS A 71 -7.15 4.85 12.33
C LYS A 71 -8.34 5.73 12.72
N LYS A 72 -8.74 6.68 11.89
CA LYS A 72 -9.90 7.56 12.14
C LYS A 72 -11.21 6.78 12.11
N GLN A 73 -11.38 5.83 11.19
CA GLN A 73 -12.54 4.94 11.15
C GLN A 73 -12.64 4.08 12.42
N SER A 74 -11.52 3.50 12.89
CA SER A 74 -11.50 2.77 14.16
C SER A 74 -11.91 3.67 15.33
N SER A 75 -11.43 4.91 15.36
CA SER A 75 -11.84 5.89 16.39
C SER A 75 -13.32 6.24 16.30
N LEU A 76 -13.87 6.38 15.09
CA LEU A 76 -15.30 6.66 14.87
C LEU A 76 -16.17 5.51 15.41
N PHE A 77 -15.84 4.26 15.09
CA PHE A 77 -16.59 3.10 15.59
C PHE A 77 -16.45 2.92 17.11
N SER A 78 -15.27 3.23 17.68
CA SER A 78 -15.08 3.21 19.13
C SER A 78 -15.84 4.34 19.83
N ALA A 79 -16.18 5.41 19.12
CA ALA A 79 -16.90 6.55 19.63
C ALA A 79 -18.43 6.46 19.41
N ILE A 80 -18.98 5.29 19.09
CA ILE A 80 -20.40 5.12 18.76
C ILE A 80 -21.33 5.49 19.94
N SER A 81 -20.83 5.35 21.16
CA SER A 81 -21.54 5.76 22.40
C SER A 81 -21.28 7.21 22.82
N ASN A 82 -20.45 7.94 22.09
CA ASN A 82 -20.09 9.32 22.37
C ASN A 82 -21.11 10.31 21.78
N THR A 83 -20.90 11.60 22.06
CA THR A 83 -21.73 12.68 21.53
C THR A 83 -21.68 12.72 20.00
N GLN A 84 -22.78 13.15 19.38
CA GLN A 84 -22.89 13.34 17.93
C GLN A 84 -21.80 14.27 17.39
N GLU A 85 -21.50 15.36 18.09
CA GLU A 85 -20.47 16.34 17.72
C GLU A 85 -19.08 15.68 17.50
N LYS A 86 -18.70 14.73 18.36
CA LYS A 86 -17.43 14.00 18.21
C LYS A 86 -17.43 13.09 17.00
N GLN A 87 -18.56 12.45 16.70
CA GLN A 87 -18.71 11.61 15.50
C GLN A 87 -18.65 12.45 14.24
N ASP A 88 -19.32 13.60 14.19
CA ASP A 88 -19.33 14.52 13.05
C ASP A 88 -17.94 15.09 12.77
N THR A 89 -17.16 15.39 13.81
CA THR A 89 -15.76 15.81 13.68
C THR A 89 -14.91 14.70 13.02
N LEU A 90 -15.02 13.45 13.48
CA LEU A 90 -14.28 12.33 12.92
C LEU A 90 -14.69 12.05 11.46
N LEU A 91 -15.97 12.13 11.14
CA LEU A 91 -16.48 12.00 9.78
C LEU A 91 -15.91 13.09 8.85
N THR A 92 -15.87 14.32 9.31
CA THR A 92 -15.28 15.44 8.55
C THR A 92 -13.80 15.21 8.28
N GLU A 93 -13.04 14.72 9.26
CA GLU A 93 -11.62 14.39 9.08
C GLU A 93 -11.42 13.23 8.10
N ILE A 94 -12.25 12.17 8.18
CA ILE A 94 -12.21 11.05 7.24
C ILE A 94 -12.48 11.54 5.81
N ASN A 95 -13.52 12.34 5.61
CA ASN A 95 -13.88 12.89 4.30
C ASN A 95 -12.75 13.73 3.71
N ARG A 96 -12.06 14.54 4.54
CA ARG A 96 -10.90 15.30 4.09
C ARG A 96 -9.76 14.38 3.63
N LEU A 97 -9.44 13.35 4.39
CA LEU A 97 -8.39 12.38 4.02
C LEU A 97 -8.74 11.61 2.74
N GLU A 98 -10.02 11.24 2.55
CA GLU A 98 -10.50 10.60 1.33
C GLU A 98 -10.36 11.52 0.11
N MET A 99 -10.67 12.80 0.27
CA MET A 99 -10.46 13.79 -0.78
C MET A 99 -8.97 13.94 -1.13
N ASP A 100 -8.10 13.99 -0.13
CA ASP A 100 -6.66 14.09 -0.32
C ASP A 100 -6.10 12.81 -1.00
N ARG A 101 -6.63 11.64 -0.66
CA ARG A 101 -6.33 10.38 -1.33
C ARG A 101 -6.71 10.44 -2.83
N ASN A 102 -7.89 10.93 -3.16
CA ASN A 102 -8.34 11.06 -4.54
C ASN A 102 -7.49 12.06 -5.33
N LYS A 103 -7.11 13.19 -4.72
CA LYS A 103 -6.17 14.14 -5.33
C LYS A 103 -4.80 13.51 -5.61
N LEU A 104 -4.32 12.68 -4.68
CA LEU A 104 -3.05 11.96 -4.83
C LEU A 104 -3.09 11.02 -6.05
N VAL A 105 -4.17 10.27 -6.22
CA VAL A 105 -4.38 9.39 -7.39
C VAL A 105 -4.38 10.19 -8.69
N ILE A 106 -5.15 11.27 -8.76
CA ILE A 106 -5.23 12.12 -9.96
C ILE A 106 -3.86 12.73 -10.30
N ASN A 107 -3.15 13.24 -9.30
CA ASN A 107 -1.83 13.84 -9.51
C ASN A 107 -0.79 12.82 -9.96
N HIS A 108 -0.86 11.59 -9.45
CA HIS A 108 -0.02 10.51 -9.89
C HIS A 108 -0.22 10.21 -11.39
N PHE A 109 -1.45 9.97 -11.83
CA PHE A 109 -1.72 9.71 -13.25
C PHE A 109 -1.35 10.90 -14.15
N ARG A 110 -1.54 12.14 -13.69
CA ARG A 110 -1.07 13.33 -14.41
C ARG A 110 0.45 13.36 -14.55
N ALA A 111 1.19 12.93 -13.53
CA ALA A 111 2.65 12.87 -13.58
C ALA A 111 3.14 11.81 -14.59
N ILE A 112 2.54 10.62 -14.59
CA ILE A 112 2.82 9.57 -15.59
C ILE A 112 2.46 10.07 -17.00
N TYR A 113 1.28 10.66 -17.18
CA TYR A 113 0.82 11.18 -18.48
C TYR A 113 1.79 12.21 -19.09
N LYS A 114 2.47 13.03 -18.27
CA LYS A 114 3.42 14.03 -18.74
C LYS A 114 4.71 13.44 -19.35
N ILE A 115 5.11 12.24 -18.95
CA ILE A 115 6.30 11.57 -19.48
C ILE A 115 6.00 10.65 -20.66
N CYS A 116 4.73 10.38 -20.94
CA CYS A 116 4.26 9.55 -22.03
C CYS A 116 4.25 10.31 -23.36
N ASP A 117 4.54 9.60 -24.47
CA ASP A 117 4.25 10.05 -25.82
C ASP A 117 2.76 9.82 -26.19
N SER A 118 2.39 10.05 -27.45
CA SER A 118 0.98 10.00 -27.89
C SER A 118 0.40 8.59 -27.82
N GLU A 119 1.18 7.55 -28.16
CA GLU A 119 0.72 6.16 -28.13
C GLU A 119 0.60 5.68 -26.67
N GLU A 120 1.63 5.93 -25.87
CA GLU A 120 1.66 5.61 -24.45
C GLU A 120 0.51 6.29 -23.68
N LYS A 121 0.18 7.54 -24.00
CA LYS A 121 -0.98 8.26 -23.43
C LYS A 121 -2.30 7.59 -23.73
N THR A 122 -2.46 7.05 -24.95
CA THR A 122 -3.66 6.33 -25.34
C THR A 122 -3.79 5.04 -24.53
N LYS A 123 -2.68 4.28 -24.39
CA LYS A 123 -2.63 3.07 -23.56
C LYS A 123 -2.91 3.37 -22.08
N LEU A 124 -2.30 4.42 -21.55
CA LEU A 124 -2.51 4.86 -20.15
C LEU A 124 -3.99 5.21 -19.90
N THR A 125 -4.59 5.98 -20.78
CA THR A 125 -6.02 6.36 -20.67
C THR A 125 -6.92 5.14 -20.69
N LYS A 126 -6.63 4.15 -21.54
CA LYS A 126 -7.37 2.89 -21.61
C LYS A 126 -7.24 2.11 -20.30
N GLU A 127 -6.03 1.92 -19.78
CA GLU A 127 -5.77 1.20 -18.51
C GLU A 127 -6.48 1.88 -17.33
N ILE A 128 -6.43 3.21 -17.25
CA ILE A 128 -7.14 3.98 -16.21
C ILE A 128 -8.65 3.71 -16.31
N ASN A 129 -9.23 3.85 -17.49
CA ASN A 129 -10.67 3.63 -17.68
C ASN A 129 -11.09 2.19 -17.33
N GLU A 130 -10.33 1.19 -17.76
CA GLU A 130 -10.60 -0.21 -17.43
C GLU A 130 -10.51 -0.48 -15.93
N HIS A 131 -9.55 0.15 -15.24
CA HIS A 131 -9.38 -0.02 -13.79
C HIS A 131 -10.56 0.57 -13.00
N PHE A 132 -11.01 1.78 -13.37
CA PHE A 132 -12.07 2.48 -12.63
C PHE A 132 -13.50 2.13 -13.09
N SER A 133 -13.67 1.56 -14.30
CA SER A 133 -14.98 1.12 -14.78
C SER A 133 -15.42 -0.25 -14.25
N LYS A 134 -14.49 -1.04 -13.70
CA LYS A 134 -14.83 -2.36 -13.13
C LYS A 134 -15.52 -2.17 -11.77
N PRO A 135 -16.75 -2.69 -11.60
CA PRO A 135 -17.41 -2.62 -10.30
C PRO A 135 -16.55 -3.31 -9.24
N HIS A 136 -16.34 -2.61 -8.12
CA HIS A 136 -15.64 -3.18 -6.97
C HIS A 136 -16.44 -4.39 -6.46
N ARG A 137 -16.00 -5.61 -6.78
CA ARG A 137 -16.57 -6.81 -6.16
C ARG A 137 -16.13 -6.83 -4.70
N PRO A 138 -17.06 -6.83 -3.74
CA PRO A 138 -16.68 -7.01 -2.35
C PRO A 138 -15.94 -8.35 -2.21
N ARG A 139 -14.79 -8.33 -1.57
CA ARG A 139 -14.09 -9.58 -1.20
C ARG A 139 -14.99 -10.34 -0.24
N ARG A 140 -15.45 -11.50 -0.69
CA ARG A 140 -16.09 -12.49 0.19
C ARG A 140 -15.06 -13.16 1.06
#